data_57f8ae04df9436d60c96b2f1a431c8fe
#
_entry.id   57f8ae04df9436d60c96b2f1a431c8fe
#
_cell.length_a   1.000
_cell.length_b   1.000
_cell.length_c   1.000
_cell.angle_alpha   90.00
_cell.angle_beta   90.00
_cell.angle_gamma   90.00
#
_symmetry.space_group_name_H-M   'P 1'
#
loop_
_entity.id
_entity.type
_entity.pdbx_description
1 polymer ?
#
loop_
_entity_poly.entity_id
_entity_poly.type
_entity_poly.pdbx_seq_one_letter_code
_entity_poly.pdbx_strand_id
1 'polypeptide(L)'
;AIKPEDVAEKINDLGNRIEQEKKQRQSAAQKNVPALLGISGMYAGSNFPLTPDQPVILGRDSAAAQIVFSQGAQKISRRHCEVMFNSQTQQYRVTDFSSNGTYVNGSRLPANAPVKLARGTEISLGDSNNIMKLL
;
A
#
# COMPACT_ATOMS: atom_id res chain seq x y z
N ALA A 1 0.22 36.08 34.87
CA ALA A 1 0.14 35.62 34.62
C ALA A 1 0.15 35.06 33.85
N ILE A 2 0.37 34.83 33.86
CA ILE A 2 0.26 34.11 33.21
C ILE A 2 -0.36 33.60 33.44
N LYS A 3 -0.93 33.77 33.99
CA LYS A 3 -1.60 33.31 34.13
C LYS A 3 -1.79 32.39 33.87
N PRO A 4 -1.78 32.22 34.65
CA PRO A 4 -1.81 31.05 34.52
C PRO A 4 -2.64 30.67 33.61
N GLU A 5 -3.42 31.22 33.49
CA GLU A 5 -3.98 30.83 32.54
C GLU A 5 -3.42 31.04 31.49
N ASP A 6 -2.84 31.92 31.69
CA ASP A 6 -2.26 32.08 30.64
C ASP A 6 -1.38 31.17 30.56
N VAL A 7 -0.84 30.95 31.53
CA VAL A 7 -0.02 30.00 31.49
C VAL A 7 -0.80 28.84 31.43
N ALA A 8 -1.73 28.78 32.23
CA ALA A 8 -2.40 27.65 32.13
C ALA A 8 -3.06 27.59 30.91
N GLU A 9 -3.54 28.57 30.42
CA GLU A 9 -4.12 28.50 29.27
C GLU A 9 -3.28 28.45 28.27
N LYS A 10 -2.22 28.98 28.42
CA LYS A 10 -1.34 28.79 27.48
C LYS A 10 -0.87 27.52 27.64
N ILE A 11 -0.75 27.03 28.75
CA ILE A 11 -0.32 25.76 28.91
C ILE A 11 -1.32 24.86 28.46
N ASN A 12 -2.56 25.12 28.71
CA ASN A 12 -3.49 24.25 28.22
C ASN A 12 -3.57 24.29 26.80
N ASP A 13 -3.49 25.43 26.24
CA ASP A 13 -3.49 25.56 24.87
C ASP A 13 -2.34 24.91 24.31
N LEU A 14 -1.19 25.06 24.88
CA LEU A 14 -0.03 24.45 24.38
C LEU A 14 -0.11 22.97 24.53
N GLY A 15 -0.67 22.52 25.57
CA GLY A 15 -0.81 21.11 25.74
C GLY A 15 -1.67 20.51 24.68
N ASN A 16 -2.73 21.15 24.37
CA ASN A 16 -3.58 20.64 23.35
C ASN A 16 -2.91 20.65 22.00
N ARG A 17 -2.20 21.70 21.72
CA ARG A 17 -1.52 21.73 20.46
C ARG A 17 -0.46 20.69 20.39
N ILE A 18 0.20 20.43 21.47
CA ILE A 18 1.22 19.44 21.47
C ILE A 18 0.62 18.09 21.21
N GLU A 19 -0.50 17.80 21.77
CA GLU A 19 -1.12 16.55 21.52
C GLU A 19 -1.54 16.41 20.09
N GLN A 20 -2.04 17.45 19.51
CA GLN A 20 -2.43 17.38 18.14
C GLN A 20 -1.23 17.22 17.25
N GLU A 21 -0.16 17.88 17.58
CA GLU A 21 1.03 17.73 16.80
C GLU A 21 1.58 16.31 16.89
N LYS A 22 1.49 15.72 18.04
CA LYS A 22 1.94 14.37 18.17
C LYS A 22 1.10 13.46 17.31
N LYS A 23 -0.18 13.64 17.30
CA LYS A 23 -1.02 12.83 16.49
C LYS A 23 -0.69 13.04 15.03
N GLN A 24 -0.46 14.23 14.62
CA GLN A 24 -0.14 14.48 13.25
C GLN A 24 1.19 13.86 12.88
N ARG A 25 2.14 13.92 13.75
CA ARG A 25 3.40 13.31 13.46
C ARG A 25 3.27 11.81 13.34
N GLN A 26 2.47 11.21 14.20
CA GLN A 26 2.27 9.80 14.10
C GLN A 26 1.58 9.45 12.81
N SER A 27 0.63 10.23 12.42
CA SER A 27 -0.05 9.97 11.16
C SER A 27 0.91 10.12 10.01
N ALA A 28 1.76 11.11 10.06
CA ALA A 28 2.72 11.30 8.99
C ALA A 28 3.68 10.12 8.97
N ALA A 29 4.09 9.65 10.11
CA ALA A 29 4.98 8.51 10.14
C ALA A 29 4.29 7.28 9.59
N GLN A 30 3.01 7.11 9.92
CA GLN A 30 2.29 5.98 9.39
C GLN A 30 2.09 6.10 7.89
N LYS A 31 1.96 7.31 7.40
CA LYS A 31 1.80 7.49 5.97
C LYS A 31 3.05 7.10 5.21
N ASN A 32 4.19 7.04 5.89
CA ASN A 32 5.41 6.65 5.21
C ASN A 32 5.59 5.14 5.16
N VAL A 33 4.73 4.40 5.82
CA VAL A 33 4.84 2.96 5.81
C VAL A 33 4.25 2.44 4.49
N PRO A 34 5.02 1.71 3.71
CA PRO A 34 4.47 1.17 2.46
C PRO A 34 3.45 0.10 2.75
N ALA A 35 2.45 0.03 1.90
CA ALA A 35 1.39 -0.94 2.07
C ALA A 35 0.61 -1.10 0.80
N LEU A 36 -0.12 -2.19 0.68
CA LEU A 36 -1.08 -2.40 -0.39
C LEU A 36 -2.46 -2.26 0.22
N LEU A 37 -3.27 -1.40 -0.38
CA LEU A 37 -4.63 -1.20 0.08
C LEU A 37 -5.60 -1.73 -0.95
N GLY A 38 -6.48 -2.62 -0.55
CA GLY A 38 -7.49 -3.12 -1.45
C GLY A 38 -8.51 -2.05 -1.77
N ILE A 39 -8.71 -1.78 -3.05
CA ILE A 39 -9.67 -0.78 -3.51
C ILE A 39 -10.95 -1.48 -3.96
N SER A 40 -10.82 -2.61 -4.63
CA SER A 40 -11.96 -3.28 -5.19
C SER A 40 -11.67 -4.77 -5.21
N GLY A 41 -12.71 -5.59 -5.15
CA GLY A 41 -12.59 -7.04 -5.20
C GLY A 41 -12.51 -7.67 -3.83
N MET A 42 -11.85 -8.82 -3.79
CA MET A 42 -11.80 -9.64 -2.57
C MET A 42 -11.25 -8.89 -1.38
N TYR A 43 -10.26 -8.05 -1.60
CA TYR A 43 -9.59 -7.35 -0.51
C TYR A 43 -9.95 -5.88 -0.40
N ALA A 44 -11.11 -5.49 -0.93
CA ALA A 44 -11.55 -4.10 -0.81
C ALA A 44 -11.59 -3.70 0.66
N GLY A 45 -10.91 -2.62 0.98
CA GLY A 45 -10.84 -2.10 2.34
C GLY A 45 -9.76 -2.71 3.21
N SER A 46 -9.05 -3.73 2.71
CA SER A 46 -8.00 -4.38 3.50
C SER A 46 -6.66 -3.70 3.26
N ASN A 47 -5.87 -3.59 4.31
CA ASN A 47 -4.56 -2.95 4.24
C ASN A 47 -3.49 -3.97 4.56
N PHE A 48 -2.50 -4.11 3.69
CA PHE A 48 -1.40 -5.05 3.86
C PHE A 48 -0.09 -4.29 3.97
N PRO A 49 0.42 -4.05 5.17
CA PRO A 49 1.70 -3.36 5.32
C PRO A 49 2.83 -4.17 4.71
N LEU A 50 3.76 -3.49 4.07
CA LEU A 50 4.91 -4.14 3.46
C LEU A 50 6.17 -3.80 4.22
N THR A 51 7.09 -4.74 4.24
CA THR A 51 8.42 -4.48 4.77
C THR A 51 9.25 -3.94 3.62
N PRO A 52 9.87 -2.76 3.77
CA PRO A 52 10.65 -2.20 2.67
C PRO A 52 11.73 -3.16 2.20
N ASP A 53 11.94 -3.19 0.90
CA ASP A 53 12.95 -4.00 0.23
C ASP A 53 12.73 -5.51 0.32
N GLN A 54 11.51 -5.90 0.73
CA GLN A 54 11.13 -7.31 0.76
C GLN A 54 10.04 -7.54 -0.28
N PRO A 55 10.23 -8.46 -1.21
CA PRO A 55 9.20 -8.71 -2.22
C PRO A 55 8.03 -9.48 -1.64
N VAL A 56 6.86 -9.21 -2.17
CA VAL A 56 5.63 -9.89 -1.79
C VAL A 56 4.96 -10.36 -3.06
N ILE A 57 4.53 -11.60 -3.07
CA ILE A 57 3.86 -12.19 -4.22
C ILE A 57 2.35 -12.16 -3.98
N LEU A 58 1.60 -11.72 -4.98
CA LEU A 58 0.16 -11.77 -4.98
C LEU A 58 -0.27 -12.88 -5.93
N GLY A 59 -1.19 -13.72 -5.51
CA GLY A 59 -1.65 -14.80 -6.37
C GLY A 59 -2.57 -15.75 -5.65
N ARG A 60 -2.96 -16.83 -6.32
CA ARG A 60 -3.89 -17.81 -5.75
C ARG A 60 -3.22 -18.96 -5.03
N ASP A 61 -1.90 -19.13 -5.22
CA ASP A 61 -1.19 -20.26 -4.64
C ASP A 61 -0.66 -19.90 -3.26
N SER A 62 -1.25 -20.47 -2.23
CA SER A 62 -0.84 -20.16 -0.86
C SER A 62 0.57 -20.60 -0.56
N ALA A 63 1.14 -21.51 -1.36
CA ALA A 63 2.51 -21.93 -1.15
C ALA A 63 3.51 -20.93 -1.73
N ALA A 64 3.07 -20.10 -2.66
CA ALA A 64 3.96 -19.13 -3.33
C ALA A 64 3.65 -17.69 -2.99
N ALA A 65 2.40 -17.38 -2.66
CA ALA A 65 1.97 -15.99 -2.48
C ALA A 65 1.82 -15.65 -1.01
N GLN A 66 2.18 -14.41 -0.67
CA GLN A 66 1.97 -13.88 0.68
C GLN A 66 0.60 -13.23 0.79
N ILE A 67 0.10 -12.68 -0.31
CA ILE A 67 -1.26 -12.16 -0.37
C ILE A 67 -2.00 -13.11 -1.29
N VAL A 68 -2.87 -13.91 -0.69
CA VAL A 68 -3.47 -15.05 -1.38
C VAL A 68 -4.90 -14.72 -1.76
N PHE A 69 -5.21 -14.88 -3.04
CA PHE A 69 -6.54 -14.66 -3.56
C PHE A 69 -7.32 -15.98 -3.62
N SER A 70 -8.64 -15.86 -3.72
CA SER A 70 -9.52 -17.01 -3.76
C SER A 70 -9.23 -17.88 -4.96
N GLN A 71 -9.33 -19.18 -4.80
CA GLN A 71 -9.15 -20.10 -5.90
C GLN A 71 -10.18 -19.87 -7.01
N GLY A 72 -11.31 -19.25 -6.68
CA GLY A 72 -12.30 -18.89 -7.68
C GLY A 72 -11.97 -17.66 -8.50
N ALA A 73 -10.91 -16.95 -8.16
CA ALA A 73 -10.52 -15.76 -8.90
C ALA A 73 -9.74 -16.18 -10.13
N GLN A 74 -10.45 -16.62 -11.15
CA GLN A 74 -9.84 -17.30 -12.29
C GLN A 74 -8.92 -16.44 -13.12
N LYS A 75 -9.11 -15.12 -13.06
CA LYS A 75 -8.25 -14.21 -13.81
C LYS A 75 -6.94 -13.93 -13.08
N ILE A 76 -6.81 -14.38 -11.86
CA ILE A 76 -5.59 -14.19 -11.09
C ILE A 76 -4.78 -15.47 -11.14
N SER A 77 -3.53 -15.36 -11.55
CA SER A 77 -2.64 -16.51 -11.65
C SER A 77 -2.18 -16.97 -10.28
N ARG A 78 -1.62 -18.15 -10.19
CA ARG A 78 -1.09 -18.68 -8.92
C ARG A 78 -0.02 -17.75 -8.37
N ARG A 79 0.92 -17.35 -9.20
CA ARG A 79 1.86 -16.27 -8.90
C ARG A 79 1.52 -15.18 -9.89
N HIS A 80 0.78 -14.17 -9.46
CA HIS A 80 0.27 -13.17 -10.40
C HIS A 80 1.28 -12.06 -10.61
N CYS A 81 1.76 -11.48 -9.53
CA CYS A 81 2.74 -10.42 -9.63
C CYS A 81 3.52 -10.32 -8.33
N GLU A 82 4.66 -9.66 -8.42
CA GLU A 82 5.50 -9.41 -7.26
C GLU A 82 5.57 -7.92 -7.03
N VAL A 83 5.41 -7.51 -5.79
CA VAL A 83 5.44 -6.10 -5.42
C VAL A 83 6.50 -5.91 -4.36
N MET A 84 7.35 -4.91 -4.54
CA MET A 84 8.38 -4.59 -3.56
C MET A 84 8.47 -3.08 -3.44
N PHE A 85 8.57 -2.56 -2.22
CA PHE A 85 8.79 -1.14 -2.00
C PHE A 85 10.28 -0.90 -1.84
N ASN A 86 10.82 -0.02 -2.66
CA ASN A 86 12.25 0.30 -2.61
C ASN A 86 12.46 1.46 -1.64
N SER A 87 13.17 1.21 -0.54
CA SER A 87 13.36 2.22 0.48
C SER A 87 14.24 3.36 0.04
N GLN A 88 15.12 3.13 -0.93
CA GLN A 88 16.01 4.18 -1.39
C GLN A 88 15.33 5.15 -2.33
N THR A 89 14.48 4.63 -3.24
CA THR A 89 13.81 5.48 -4.21
C THR A 89 12.43 5.89 -3.75
N GLN A 90 11.90 5.24 -2.71
CA GLN A 90 10.55 5.49 -2.20
C GLN A 90 9.51 5.22 -3.28
N GLN A 91 9.79 4.27 -4.15
CA GLN A 91 8.87 3.87 -5.20
C GLN A 91 8.67 2.37 -5.13
N TYR A 92 7.59 1.91 -5.73
CA TYR A 92 7.30 0.49 -5.78
C TYR A 92 7.88 -0.12 -7.05
N ARG A 93 8.19 -1.39 -6.98
CA ARG A 93 8.61 -2.15 -8.14
C ARG A 93 7.66 -3.31 -8.28
N VAL A 94 7.03 -3.42 -9.42
CA VAL A 94 6.03 -4.45 -9.68
C VAL A 94 6.45 -5.25 -10.90
N THR A 95 6.41 -6.57 -10.78
CA THR A 95 6.75 -7.47 -11.86
C THR A 95 5.56 -8.38 -12.10
N ASP A 96 5.08 -8.43 -13.34
CA ASP A 96 3.95 -9.25 -13.71
C ASP A 96 4.42 -10.65 -14.15
N PHE A 97 3.86 -11.68 -13.55
CA PHE A 97 4.13 -13.05 -13.95
C PHE A 97 2.86 -13.73 -14.47
N SER A 98 1.79 -13.00 -14.66
CA SER A 98 0.48 -13.59 -14.86
C SER A 98 0.18 -13.90 -16.31
N SER A 99 -0.83 -14.73 -16.51
CA SER A 99 -1.34 -15.00 -17.84
C SER A 99 -2.26 -13.89 -18.32
N ASN A 100 -3.03 -13.31 -17.42
CA ASN A 100 -4.06 -12.33 -17.78
C ASN A 100 -3.63 -10.89 -17.59
N GLY A 101 -2.46 -10.66 -17.01
CA GLY A 101 -1.90 -9.32 -16.93
C GLY A 101 -2.11 -8.62 -15.61
N THR A 102 -1.22 -7.68 -15.35
CA THR A 102 -1.34 -6.70 -14.27
C THR A 102 -1.38 -5.35 -14.98
N TYR A 103 -2.38 -4.54 -14.66
CA TYR A 103 -2.64 -3.31 -15.40
C TYR A 103 -2.49 -2.08 -14.54
N VAL A 104 -1.99 -1.01 -15.15
CA VAL A 104 -1.88 0.30 -14.52
C VAL A 104 -2.49 1.29 -15.48
N ASN A 105 -3.53 2.01 -15.04
CA ASN A 105 -4.22 3.00 -15.88
C ASN A 105 -4.66 2.39 -17.20
N GLY A 106 -5.12 1.16 -17.15
CA GLY A 106 -5.63 0.48 -18.34
C GLY A 106 -4.56 -0.12 -19.25
N SER A 107 -3.28 0.04 -18.90
CA SER A 107 -2.19 -0.51 -19.71
C SER A 107 -1.58 -1.70 -19.02
N ARG A 108 -1.36 -2.76 -19.77
CA ARG A 108 -0.76 -3.97 -19.22
C ARG A 108 0.74 -3.77 -19.00
N LEU A 109 1.24 -4.20 -17.86
CA LEU A 109 2.66 -4.16 -17.59
C LEU A 109 3.37 -5.22 -18.44
N PRO A 110 4.63 -4.99 -18.81
CA PRO A 110 5.38 -6.00 -19.54
C PRO A 110 5.56 -7.24 -18.67
N ALA A 111 5.48 -8.40 -19.30
CA ALA A 111 5.58 -9.64 -18.55
C ALA A 111 7.02 -9.88 -18.12
N ASN A 112 7.19 -10.30 -16.88
CA ASN A 112 8.49 -10.72 -16.34
C ASN A 112 9.55 -9.62 -16.34
N ALA A 113 9.13 -8.38 -16.34
CA ALA A 113 10.07 -7.25 -16.29
C ALA A 113 9.64 -6.28 -15.19
N PRO A 114 10.52 -5.93 -14.27
CA PRO A 114 10.12 -5.02 -13.19
C PRO A 114 9.87 -3.61 -13.70
N VAL A 115 8.84 -3.00 -13.16
CA VAL A 115 8.45 -1.65 -13.53
C VAL A 115 8.37 -0.82 -12.27
N LYS A 116 8.91 0.38 -12.30
CA LYS A 116 8.85 1.29 -11.15
C LYS A 116 7.55 2.05 -11.20
N LEU A 117 6.85 2.09 -10.08
CA LEU A 117 5.56 2.77 -9.97
C LEU A 117 5.58 3.67 -8.73
N ALA A 118 4.99 4.85 -8.88
CA ALA A 118 4.96 5.81 -7.79
C ALA A 118 3.96 5.39 -6.72
N ARG A 119 4.14 5.89 -5.52
CA ARG A 119 3.16 5.71 -4.46
C ARG A 119 1.84 6.33 -4.92
N GLY A 120 0.76 5.67 -4.56
CA GLY A 120 -0.57 6.12 -4.99
C GLY A 120 -1.06 5.47 -6.26
N THR A 121 -0.22 4.70 -6.94
CA THR A 121 -0.62 4.02 -8.16
C THR A 121 -1.53 2.85 -7.82
N GLU A 122 -2.54 2.62 -8.65
CA GLU A 122 -3.43 1.47 -8.50
C GLU A 122 -3.11 0.43 -9.55
N ILE A 123 -3.06 -0.82 -9.15
CA ILE A 123 -2.84 -1.92 -10.08
C ILE A 123 -4.06 -2.82 -10.08
N SER A 124 -4.42 -3.32 -11.25
CA SER A 124 -5.52 -4.26 -11.43
C SER A 124 -4.95 -5.63 -11.76
N LEU A 125 -5.47 -6.67 -11.16
CA LEU A 125 -4.96 -8.02 -11.35
C LEU A 125 -5.90 -8.81 -12.22
N GLY A 126 -5.47 -9.07 -13.44
CA GLY A 126 -6.20 -9.92 -14.39
C GLY A 126 -7.33 -9.19 -15.10
N ASP A 127 -8.15 -8.50 -14.36
CA ASP A 127 -9.24 -7.71 -14.94
C ASP A 127 -9.46 -6.56 -13.97
N SER A 128 -10.58 -5.85 -14.08
CA SER A 128 -10.80 -4.69 -13.25
C SER A 128 -11.52 -5.02 -11.94
N ASN A 129 -11.66 -6.31 -11.62
CA ASN A 129 -12.39 -6.68 -10.41
C ASN A 129 -11.55 -6.59 -9.15
N ASN A 130 -10.26 -6.81 -9.26
CA ASN A 130 -9.38 -6.78 -8.11
C ASN A 130 -8.35 -5.67 -8.31
N ILE A 131 -8.48 -4.62 -7.53
CA ILE A 131 -7.62 -3.45 -7.64
C ILE A 131 -6.95 -3.21 -6.29
N MET A 132 -5.64 -3.02 -6.32
CA MET A 132 -4.84 -2.72 -5.14
C MET A 132 -4.13 -1.39 -5.34
N LYS A 133 -4.06 -0.59 -4.30
CA LYS A 133 -3.38 0.70 -4.37
C LYS A 133 -2.05 0.60 -3.65
N LEU A 134 -1.01 1.12 -4.28
CA LEU A 134 0.33 1.14 -3.70
C LEU A 134 0.43 2.42 -2.86
N LEU A 135 0.37 2.31 -1.57
CA LEU A 135 0.31 3.47 -0.67
C LEU A 135 1.66 4.14 -0.43
#